data_ede314068f711dbde23d49417614beea
#
_entry.id   ede314068f711dbde23d49417614beea
#
_cell.length_a   1.000
_cell.length_b   1.000
_cell.length_c   1.000
_cell.angle_alpha   90.00
_cell.angle_beta   90.00
_cell.angle_gamma   90.00
#
_symmetry.space_group_name_H-M   'P 1'
#
loop_
_entity.id
_entity.type
_entity.pdbx_description
1 polymer ?
#
loop_
_entity_poly.entity_id
_entity_poly.type
_entity_poly.pdbx_seq_one_letter_code
_entity_poly.pdbx_strand_id
1 'polypeptide(L)'
;MTETTGPQTIGSDAIVVGSGVIGSAVAYELARGGRDVLVLDKGAGAGFGSTSASSAVIRFLYSTYDTIATSWEAKFMWEQWAEHLGLDPAEVPLARFHRTGALHLDVPIVPLEPSLERLAAVGVPFTYLGPEEIAARFPHVDVGAYWPNKPITDDAFYADAMGSLGAIYTPDAGYMDDPRLAADNLAEAARRRGARTVYRAEVVAADRVGGVWRLGLADGRSAEAPVVVNAAGPWSGGFNRLAGVGEEFTIGVRPLRQEVHQVTQPAGYGTDEAPGPAVFDIDLGTYMRPGPAGAWVVGGTEPECDPFEWLESPDGVDAHVTRERYDAQVTRAARRLPELRVPNQPSGVVGVYDVADDWTPIYDRTDADGFYVAMGTSGNQFKNAPIAGRFLAAIVSAVEEGHDHDADPVTYVGEHTGLKIDLGAFSRKRPVNESTTRTVLG
;
A
#
# COMPACT_ATOMS: atom_id res chain seq x y z
N MET A 1 18.52 -48.17 -12.91
CA MET A 1 19.27 -47.11 -12.22
C MET A 1 18.48 -45.84 -12.40
N THR A 2 17.68 -45.47 -11.41
CA THR A 2 17.00 -44.17 -11.37
C THR A 2 18.06 -43.17 -10.91
N GLU A 3 18.49 -42.28 -11.82
CA GLU A 3 19.28 -41.12 -11.45
C GLU A 3 18.43 -40.33 -10.44
N THR A 4 18.83 -40.31 -9.19
CA THR A 4 18.39 -39.33 -8.20
C THR A 4 18.99 -38.00 -8.64
N THR A 5 18.24 -37.23 -9.45
CA THR A 5 18.56 -35.83 -9.67
C THR A 5 18.55 -35.15 -8.29
N GLY A 6 19.73 -34.70 -7.85
CA GLY A 6 19.86 -33.92 -6.61
C GLY A 6 18.94 -32.69 -6.65
N PRO A 7 18.72 -32.01 -5.51
CA PRO A 7 17.82 -30.87 -5.44
C PRO A 7 18.23 -29.83 -6.49
N GLN A 8 17.26 -29.46 -7.35
CA GLN A 8 17.49 -28.51 -8.44
C GLN A 8 17.68 -27.11 -7.86
N THR A 9 18.83 -26.49 -8.16
CA THR A 9 19.12 -25.09 -7.81
C THR A 9 18.79 -24.19 -9.00
N ILE A 10 18.05 -23.11 -8.75
CA ILE A 10 17.66 -22.09 -9.75
C ILE A 10 18.55 -20.87 -9.54
N GLY A 11 19.44 -20.56 -10.47
CA GLY A 11 20.29 -19.36 -10.45
C GLY A 11 19.60 -18.16 -11.10
N SER A 12 19.95 -16.94 -10.61
CA SER A 12 19.53 -15.65 -11.17
C SER A 12 20.47 -14.51 -10.71
N ASP A 13 20.33 -13.30 -11.30
CA ASP A 13 21.05 -12.11 -10.83
C ASP A 13 20.38 -11.53 -9.58
N ALA A 14 19.06 -11.64 -9.49
CA ALA A 14 18.28 -11.17 -8.34
C ALA A 14 17.11 -12.10 -8.04
N ILE A 15 16.82 -12.31 -6.74
CA ILE A 15 15.62 -12.97 -6.27
C ILE A 15 14.73 -11.96 -5.56
N VAL A 16 13.45 -11.91 -5.95
CA VAL A 16 12.42 -11.16 -5.23
C VAL A 16 11.52 -12.16 -4.48
N VAL A 17 11.41 -12.03 -3.17
CA VAL A 17 10.54 -12.88 -2.35
C VAL A 17 9.23 -12.15 -2.10
N GLY A 18 8.15 -12.67 -2.67
CA GLY A 18 6.82 -12.08 -2.68
C GLY A 18 6.44 -11.51 -4.05
N SER A 19 5.25 -11.86 -4.54
CA SER A 19 4.65 -11.35 -5.78
C SER A 19 3.37 -10.54 -5.53
N GLY A 20 3.30 -9.85 -4.39
CA GLY A 20 2.35 -8.78 -4.18
C GLY A 20 2.63 -7.61 -5.12
N VAL A 21 1.79 -6.56 -5.09
CA VAL A 21 1.97 -5.40 -5.98
C VAL A 21 3.37 -4.77 -5.86
N ILE A 22 3.95 -4.71 -4.65
CA ILE A 22 5.30 -4.18 -4.42
C ILE A 22 6.36 -5.11 -5.02
N GLY A 23 6.34 -6.41 -4.69
CA GLY A 23 7.34 -7.34 -5.20
C GLY A 23 7.27 -7.52 -6.72
N SER A 24 6.08 -7.51 -7.32
CA SER A 24 5.91 -7.53 -8.77
C SER A 24 6.46 -6.25 -9.43
N ALA A 25 6.31 -5.08 -8.79
CA ALA A 25 6.90 -3.83 -9.27
C ALA A 25 8.43 -3.84 -9.18
N VAL A 26 8.99 -4.35 -8.08
CA VAL A 26 10.44 -4.52 -7.92
C VAL A 26 10.99 -5.47 -8.99
N ALA A 27 10.32 -6.61 -9.20
CA ALA A 27 10.74 -7.57 -10.23
C ALA A 27 10.69 -6.96 -11.64
N TYR A 28 9.64 -6.19 -11.93
CA TYR A 28 9.52 -5.48 -13.21
C TYR A 28 10.66 -4.49 -13.43
N GLU A 29 10.97 -3.65 -12.46
CA GLU A 29 11.99 -2.62 -12.61
C GLU A 29 13.41 -3.20 -12.66
N LEU A 30 13.71 -4.25 -11.88
CA LEU A 30 14.99 -4.96 -11.98
C LEU A 30 15.15 -5.64 -13.34
N ALA A 31 14.11 -6.32 -13.85
CA ALA A 31 14.13 -6.95 -15.17
C ALA A 31 14.20 -5.91 -16.31
N ARG A 32 13.53 -4.73 -16.15
CA ARG A 32 13.65 -3.60 -17.08
C ARG A 32 15.08 -3.07 -17.15
N GLY A 33 15.79 -3.12 -16.03
CA GLY A 33 17.23 -2.81 -15.94
C GLY A 33 18.15 -3.89 -16.53
N GLY A 34 17.61 -4.98 -17.12
CA GLY A 34 18.36 -6.01 -17.81
C GLY A 34 18.86 -7.18 -16.93
N ARG A 35 18.39 -7.28 -15.68
CA ARG A 35 18.76 -8.39 -14.77
C ARG A 35 17.94 -9.65 -15.04
N ASP A 36 18.55 -10.82 -14.88
CA ASP A 36 17.83 -12.09 -14.76
C ASP A 36 17.19 -12.16 -13.37
N VAL A 37 15.85 -12.01 -13.31
CA VAL A 37 15.09 -11.93 -12.06
C VAL A 37 14.29 -13.21 -11.84
N LEU A 38 14.39 -13.76 -10.63
CA LEU A 38 13.56 -14.85 -10.15
C LEU A 38 12.61 -14.33 -9.04
N VAL A 39 11.32 -14.49 -9.23
CA VAL A 39 10.32 -14.19 -8.20
C VAL A 39 9.89 -15.49 -7.53
N LEU A 40 9.90 -15.53 -6.20
CA LEU A 40 9.44 -16.66 -5.38
C LEU A 40 8.23 -16.20 -4.57
N ASP A 41 7.13 -16.93 -4.68
CA ASP A 41 5.93 -16.65 -3.88
C ASP A 41 5.28 -17.94 -3.39
N LYS A 42 4.88 -17.98 -2.11
CA LYS A 42 4.17 -19.12 -1.53
C LYS A 42 2.72 -19.24 -1.99
N GLY A 43 2.14 -18.15 -2.50
CA GLY A 43 0.78 -18.09 -3.03
C GLY A 43 0.63 -18.77 -4.39
N ALA A 44 -0.58 -18.79 -4.89
CA ALA A 44 -0.94 -19.44 -6.15
C ALA A 44 -0.81 -18.51 -7.37
N GLY A 45 -0.53 -17.22 -7.18
CA GLY A 45 -0.44 -16.22 -8.24
C GLY A 45 -0.05 -14.86 -7.68
N ALA A 46 0.18 -13.89 -8.56
CA ALA A 46 0.48 -12.53 -8.14
C ALA A 46 -0.69 -11.88 -7.39
N GLY A 47 -0.37 -11.07 -6.39
CA GLY A 47 -1.36 -10.33 -5.63
C GLY A 47 -2.26 -11.14 -4.68
N PHE A 48 -2.02 -12.44 -4.49
CA PHE A 48 -2.86 -13.30 -3.63
C PHE A 48 -2.72 -13.04 -2.13
N GLY A 49 -1.76 -12.23 -1.70
CA GLY A 49 -1.63 -11.77 -0.32
C GLY A 49 -2.50 -10.54 -0.03
N SER A 50 -1.98 -9.61 0.79
CA SER A 50 -2.69 -8.37 1.19
C SER A 50 -3.10 -7.48 0.02
N THR A 51 -2.44 -7.60 -1.14
CA THR A 51 -2.76 -6.83 -2.35
C THR A 51 -4.21 -7.01 -2.78
N SER A 52 -4.72 -8.26 -2.82
CA SER A 52 -6.11 -8.54 -3.24
C SER A 52 -7.16 -7.98 -2.29
N ALA A 53 -6.80 -7.72 -1.04
CA ALA A 53 -7.68 -7.12 -0.03
C ALA A 53 -7.55 -5.58 0.04
N SER A 54 -6.73 -4.97 -0.81
CA SER A 54 -6.49 -3.53 -0.81
C SER A 54 -7.69 -2.76 -1.34
N SER A 55 -8.00 -1.63 -0.72
CA SER A 55 -8.92 -0.63 -1.29
C SER A 55 -8.34 0.11 -2.50
N ALA A 56 -7.05 -0.07 -2.80
CA ALA A 56 -6.35 0.46 -3.96
C ALA A 56 -6.54 1.96 -4.21
N VAL A 57 -6.63 2.75 -3.14
CA VAL A 57 -6.83 4.20 -3.21
C VAL A 57 -5.54 4.89 -3.66
N ILE A 58 -5.68 5.85 -4.57
CA ILE A 58 -4.62 6.76 -5.00
C ILE A 58 -4.92 8.14 -4.38
N ARG A 59 -4.13 8.54 -3.40
CA ARG A 59 -4.25 9.82 -2.67
C ARG A 59 -2.88 10.37 -2.36
N PHE A 60 -2.78 11.66 -1.97
CA PHE A 60 -1.51 12.38 -1.88
C PHE A 60 -1.25 13.01 -0.51
N LEU A 61 -2.23 13.07 0.38
CA LEU A 61 -2.04 13.69 1.69
C LEU A 61 -1.26 12.76 2.61
N TYR A 62 -0.09 13.21 3.05
CA TYR A 62 0.83 12.54 3.98
C TYR A 62 1.54 13.56 4.86
N SER A 63 2.27 13.06 5.87
CA SER A 63 2.96 13.89 6.86
C SER A 63 4.31 14.47 6.40
N THR A 64 4.91 13.97 5.31
CA THR A 64 6.23 14.42 4.83
C THR A 64 6.23 14.79 3.35
N TYR A 65 7.18 15.65 2.95
CA TYR A 65 7.38 16.01 1.55
C TYR A 65 7.66 14.78 0.68
N ASP A 66 8.59 13.92 1.10
CA ASP A 66 9.04 12.77 0.29
C ASP A 66 7.92 11.76 0.07
N THR A 67 7.06 11.52 1.06
CA THR A 67 5.90 10.62 0.90
C THR A 67 4.82 11.22 -0.02
N ILE A 68 4.60 12.54 0.01
CA ILE A 68 3.70 13.23 -0.92
C ILE A 68 4.27 13.19 -2.34
N ALA A 69 5.56 13.55 -2.51
CA ALA A 69 6.23 13.52 -3.81
C ALA A 69 6.25 12.12 -4.43
N THR A 70 6.47 11.08 -3.61
CA THR A 70 6.37 9.66 -4.01
C THR A 70 4.98 9.32 -4.57
N SER A 71 3.92 9.66 -3.85
CA SER A 71 2.57 9.34 -4.28
C SER A 71 2.14 10.18 -5.49
N TRP A 72 2.62 11.40 -5.60
CA TRP A 72 2.36 12.29 -6.74
C TRP A 72 3.05 11.79 -8.01
N GLU A 73 4.30 11.37 -7.92
CA GLU A 73 5.02 10.74 -9.04
C GLU A 73 4.35 9.43 -9.47
N ALA A 74 4.01 8.55 -8.52
CA ALA A 74 3.37 7.26 -8.80
C ALA A 74 2.02 7.40 -9.51
N LYS A 75 1.27 8.47 -9.26
CA LYS A 75 -0.02 8.76 -9.90
C LYS A 75 0.09 8.79 -11.43
N PHE A 76 1.15 9.38 -11.98
CA PHE A 76 1.34 9.46 -13.43
C PHE A 76 1.61 8.08 -14.03
N MET A 77 2.27 7.18 -13.30
CA MET A 77 2.46 5.79 -13.74
C MET A 77 1.13 5.04 -13.81
N TRP A 78 0.21 5.26 -12.86
CA TRP A 78 -1.12 4.69 -12.88
C TRP A 78 -2.01 5.26 -13.98
N GLU A 79 -1.92 6.54 -14.27
CA GLU A 79 -2.65 7.17 -15.39
C GLU A 79 -2.20 6.66 -16.76
N GLN A 80 -0.91 6.36 -16.88
CA GLN A 80 -0.29 5.86 -18.10
C GLN A 80 0.02 4.35 -17.98
N TRP A 81 -0.84 3.58 -17.31
CA TRP A 81 -0.55 2.22 -16.88
C TRP A 81 -0.09 1.29 -18.01
N ALA A 82 -0.78 1.31 -19.16
CA ALA A 82 -0.40 0.53 -20.33
C ALA A 82 1.00 0.90 -20.85
N GLU A 83 1.28 2.19 -20.96
CA GLU A 83 2.55 2.73 -21.42
C GLU A 83 3.69 2.44 -20.42
N HIS A 84 3.44 2.68 -19.12
CA HIS A 84 4.38 2.38 -18.06
C HIS A 84 4.84 0.92 -18.08
N LEU A 85 3.92 -0.01 -18.29
CA LEU A 85 4.19 -1.45 -18.35
C LEU A 85 4.71 -1.94 -19.72
N GLY A 86 4.48 -1.17 -20.79
CA GLY A 86 4.71 -1.61 -22.15
C GLY A 86 3.81 -2.78 -22.55
N LEU A 87 2.55 -2.78 -22.04
CA LEU A 87 1.53 -3.79 -22.33
C LEU A 87 0.45 -3.23 -23.26
N ASP A 88 0.02 -4.03 -24.23
CA ASP A 88 -1.10 -3.67 -25.11
C ASP A 88 -2.44 -4.09 -24.45
N PRO A 89 -3.36 -3.14 -24.18
CA PRO A 89 -4.69 -3.45 -23.64
C PRO A 89 -5.54 -4.37 -24.54
N ALA A 90 -5.20 -4.50 -25.82
CA ALA A 90 -5.84 -5.44 -26.72
C ALA A 90 -5.40 -6.90 -26.51
N GLU A 91 -4.21 -7.10 -25.92
CA GLU A 91 -3.67 -8.43 -25.65
C GLU A 91 -3.90 -8.90 -24.21
N VAL A 92 -3.90 -7.95 -23.25
CA VAL A 92 -3.99 -8.24 -21.81
C VAL A 92 -4.99 -7.32 -21.15
N PRO A 93 -5.91 -7.82 -20.33
CA PRO A 93 -6.75 -6.95 -19.51
C PRO A 93 -5.87 -6.17 -18.52
N LEU A 94 -6.11 -4.86 -18.42
CA LEU A 94 -5.38 -3.98 -17.51
C LEU A 94 -6.30 -3.42 -16.43
N ALA A 95 -5.79 -3.33 -15.21
CA ALA A 95 -6.40 -2.56 -14.15
C ALA A 95 -6.49 -1.08 -14.55
N ARG A 96 -7.56 -0.40 -14.13
CA ARG A 96 -7.85 0.98 -14.55
C ARG A 96 -7.83 1.92 -13.37
N PHE A 97 -7.21 3.06 -13.57
CA PHE A 97 -7.28 4.18 -12.64
C PHE A 97 -8.56 4.99 -12.89
N HIS A 98 -9.39 5.09 -11.84
CA HIS A 98 -10.60 5.92 -11.82
C HIS A 98 -10.29 7.20 -11.03
N ARG A 99 -10.19 8.32 -11.74
CA ARG A 99 -10.02 9.64 -11.12
C ARG A 99 -11.37 10.11 -10.60
N THR A 100 -11.52 10.17 -9.28
CA THR A 100 -12.78 10.55 -8.61
C THR A 100 -12.65 11.83 -7.80
N GLY A 101 -11.41 12.23 -7.51
CA GLY A 101 -11.11 13.16 -6.47
C GLY A 101 -11.21 12.51 -5.08
N ALA A 102 -10.73 13.24 -4.08
CA ALA A 102 -10.82 12.84 -2.67
C ALA A 102 -11.07 14.05 -1.77
N LEU A 103 -11.95 13.86 -0.79
CA LEU A 103 -12.19 14.77 0.32
C LEU A 103 -11.46 14.22 1.56
N HIS A 104 -10.56 15.01 2.11
CA HIS A 104 -9.95 14.77 3.42
C HIS A 104 -10.58 15.78 4.39
N LEU A 105 -11.46 15.29 5.26
CA LEU A 105 -12.15 16.17 6.23
C LEU A 105 -11.13 16.77 7.20
N ASP A 106 -11.28 18.07 7.45
CA ASP A 106 -10.41 18.84 8.33
C ASP A 106 -10.72 18.51 9.80
N VAL A 107 -9.75 17.89 10.47
CA VAL A 107 -9.88 17.44 11.85
C VAL A 107 -8.73 17.97 12.71
N PRO A 108 -8.94 18.25 14.00
CA PRO A 108 -7.93 18.92 14.83
C PRO A 108 -6.58 18.20 14.95
N ILE A 109 -6.55 16.87 14.78
CA ILE A 109 -5.32 16.09 14.92
C ILE A 109 -4.43 16.12 13.66
N VAL A 110 -4.94 16.62 12.53
CA VAL A 110 -4.18 16.80 11.29
C VAL A 110 -3.98 18.29 11.07
N PRO A 111 -2.77 18.83 11.26
CA PRO A 111 -2.52 20.26 11.09
C PRO A 111 -2.80 20.71 9.66
N LEU A 112 -3.78 21.61 9.47
CA LEU A 112 -4.26 22.04 8.17
C LEU A 112 -3.17 22.78 7.38
N GLU A 113 -2.64 23.89 7.94
CA GLU A 113 -1.68 24.75 7.24
C GLU A 113 -0.42 23.96 6.79
N PRO A 114 0.26 23.18 7.64
CA PRO A 114 1.40 22.37 7.23
C PRO A 114 1.06 21.36 6.13
N SER A 115 -0.16 20.84 6.10
CA SER A 115 -0.61 19.91 5.06
C SER A 115 -0.79 20.62 3.71
N LEU A 116 -1.39 21.82 3.70
CA LEU A 116 -1.54 22.64 2.50
C LEU A 116 -0.18 23.09 1.97
N GLU A 117 0.73 23.51 2.85
CA GLU A 117 2.09 23.93 2.48
C GLU A 117 2.86 22.79 1.79
N ARG A 118 2.78 21.56 2.32
CA ARG A 118 3.44 20.39 1.73
C ARG A 118 2.85 20.02 0.38
N LEU A 119 1.51 20.01 0.23
CA LEU A 119 0.86 19.76 -1.06
C LEU A 119 1.27 20.80 -2.10
N ALA A 120 1.31 22.08 -1.70
CA ALA A 120 1.76 23.17 -2.57
C ALA A 120 3.23 23.04 -2.96
N ALA A 121 4.11 22.67 -2.02
CA ALA A 121 5.54 22.48 -2.27
C ALA A 121 5.83 21.36 -3.28
N VAL A 122 5.01 20.30 -3.27
CA VAL A 122 5.09 19.20 -4.25
C VAL A 122 4.39 19.55 -5.57
N GLY A 123 3.48 20.52 -5.56
CA GLY A 123 2.69 20.90 -6.73
C GLY A 123 1.45 20.03 -6.95
N VAL A 124 0.95 19.35 -5.91
CA VAL A 124 -0.31 18.61 -5.96
C VAL A 124 -1.47 19.60 -6.04
N PRO A 125 -2.35 19.53 -7.04
CA PRO A 125 -3.55 20.37 -7.08
C PRO A 125 -4.50 20.07 -5.93
N PHE A 126 -4.91 21.09 -5.20
CA PHE A 126 -5.91 20.99 -4.15
C PHE A 126 -6.76 22.25 -4.02
N THR A 127 -7.90 22.11 -3.35
CA THR A 127 -8.76 23.23 -2.92
C THR A 127 -9.21 22.95 -1.51
N TYR A 128 -9.11 23.93 -0.61
CA TYR A 128 -9.81 23.87 0.67
C TYR A 128 -11.26 24.30 0.44
N LEU A 129 -12.19 23.47 0.88
CA LEU A 129 -13.62 23.70 0.80
C LEU A 129 -14.17 23.93 2.22
N GLY A 130 -14.86 25.03 2.41
CA GLY A 130 -15.64 25.27 3.63
C GLY A 130 -16.88 24.35 3.68
N PRO A 131 -17.53 24.21 4.87
CA PRO A 131 -18.68 23.33 5.02
C PRO A 131 -19.84 23.66 4.06
N GLU A 132 -20.09 24.93 3.77
CA GLU A 132 -21.13 25.36 2.83
C GLU A 132 -20.79 24.94 1.37
N GLU A 133 -19.52 25.01 1.01
CA GLU A 133 -19.04 24.61 -0.31
C GLU A 133 -19.10 23.08 -0.48
N ILE A 134 -18.78 22.31 0.59
CA ILE A 134 -18.94 20.86 0.61
C ILE A 134 -20.40 20.49 0.41
N ALA A 135 -21.30 21.09 1.20
CA ALA A 135 -22.74 20.82 1.14
C ALA A 135 -23.32 21.16 -0.25
N ALA A 136 -22.84 22.23 -0.90
CA ALA A 136 -23.29 22.62 -2.23
C ALA A 136 -22.75 21.68 -3.33
N ARG A 137 -21.49 21.24 -3.23
CA ARG A 137 -20.83 20.43 -4.26
C ARG A 137 -21.03 18.93 -4.07
N PHE A 138 -21.13 18.48 -2.82
CA PHE A 138 -21.25 17.08 -2.41
C PHE A 138 -22.40 16.91 -1.41
N PRO A 139 -23.67 17.14 -1.81
CA PRO A 139 -24.83 17.24 -0.92
C PRO A 139 -25.13 15.96 -0.12
N HIS A 140 -24.52 14.83 -0.50
CA HIS A 140 -24.67 13.56 0.21
C HIS A 140 -23.69 13.39 1.38
N VAL A 141 -22.73 14.33 1.54
CA VAL A 141 -21.74 14.31 2.63
C VAL A 141 -22.21 15.19 3.77
N ASP A 142 -22.51 14.60 4.92
CA ASP A 142 -22.74 15.35 6.15
C ASP A 142 -21.44 16.05 6.58
N VAL A 143 -21.53 17.34 6.90
CA VAL A 143 -20.36 18.14 7.30
C VAL A 143 -20.25 18.33 8.81
N GLY A 144 -21.04 17.62 9.60
CA GLY A 144 -21.01 17.71 11.06
C GLY A 144 -19.67 17.29 11.64
N ALA A 145 -19.24 17.96 12.73
CA ALA A 145 -18.05 17.63 13.50
C ALA A 145 -18.42 16.78 14.71
N TYR A 146 -17.80 15.60 14.84
CA TYR A 146 -18.12 14.59 15.85
C TYR A 146 -16.91 14.17 16.70
N TRP A 147 -15.74 14.71 16.42
CA TRP A 147 -14.51 14.41 17.16
C TRP A 147 -14.67 14.70 18.67
N PRO A 148 -14.05 13.91 19.60
CA PRO A 148 -13.23 12.72 19.33
C PRO A 148 -14.04 11.48 18.95
N ASN A 149 -13.38 10.51 18.31
CA ASN A 149 -14.00 9.25 17.91
C ASN A 149 -14.65 8.53 19.11
N LYS A 150 -15.81 7.93 18.86
CA LYS A 150 -16.57 7.17 19.87
C LYS A 150 -16.95 5.80 19.33
N PRO A 151 -17.03 4.76 20.21
CA PRO A 151 -17.62 3.48 19.83
C PRO A 151 -19.08 3.67 19.40
N ILE A 152 -19.55 2.93 18.43
CA ILE A 152 -20.97 2.95 18.01
C ILE A 152 -21.94 2.45 19.09
N THR A 153 -21.42 1.78 20.13
CA THR A 153 -22.17 1.30 21.29
C THR A 153 -22.35 2.36 22.39
N ASP A 154 -21.66 3.51 22.25
CA ASP A 154 -21.81 4.65 23.16
C ASP A 154 -22.92 5.56 22.65
N ASP A 155 -23.88 5.92 23.51
CA ASP A 155 -24.97 6.85 23.19
C ASP A 155 -24.43 8.21 22.69
N ALA A 156 -23.25 8.63 23.17
CA ALA A 156 -22.59 9.85 22.73
C ALA A 156 -22.15 9.81 21.24
N PHE A 157 -22.05 8.63 20.63
CA PHE A 157 -21.83 8.50 19.18
C PHE A 157 -23.00 9.12 18.40
N TYR A 158 -24.22 9.05 18.91
CA TYR A 158 -25.45 9.52 18.25
C TYR A 158 -25.84 10.95 18.64
N ALA A 159 -25.01 11.64 19.44
CA ALA A 159 -25.25 13.04 19.80
C ALA A 159 -25.17 13.97 18.57
N ASP A 160 -25.79 15.12 18.64
CA ASP A 160 -25.73 16.17 17.61
C ASP A 160 -24.28 16.59 17.32
N ALA A 161 -24.02 17.08 16.10
CA ALA A 161 -22.73 17.61 15.72
C ALA A 161 -22.36 18.83 16.60
N MET A 162 -21.10 18.91 16.99
CA MET A 162 -20.57 20.01 17.80
C MET A 162 -20.17 21.24 16.96
N GLY A 163 -20.22 21.12 15.65
CA GLY A 163 -19.82 22.13 14.68
C GLY A 163 -19.89 21.57 13.28
N SER A 164 -19.12 22.15 12.36
CA SER A 164 -19.02 21.69 10.99
C SER A 164 -17.57 21.68 10.51
N LEU A 165 -17.25 20.74 9.60
CA LEU A 165 -15.93 20.52 9.05
C LEU A 165 -15.81 21.10 7.65
N GLY A 166 -14.64 21.67 7.35
CA GLY A 166 -14.15 21.83 5.99
C GLY A 166 -13.43 20.56 5.49
N ALA A 167 -12.88 20.64 4.31
CA ALA A 167 -12.09 19.55 3.74
C ALA A 167 -11.01 20.06 2.77
N ILE A 168 -9.91 19.32 2.67
CA ILE A 168 -8.97 19.42 1.55
C ILE A 168 -9.49 18.51 0.44
N TYR A 169 -9.82 19.11 -0.71
CA TYR A 169 -10.21 18.38 -1.91
C TYR A 169 -9.03 18.27 -2.87
N THR A 170 -8.64 17.05 -3.23
CA THR A 170 -7.61 16.76 -4.23
C THR A 170 -8.28 16.14 -5.46
N PRO A 171 -8.39 16.89 -6.59
CA PRO A 171 -9.16 16.44 -7.78
C PRO A 171 -8.53 15.27 -8.54
N ASP A 172 -7.21 15.10 -8.41
CA ASP A 172 -6.44 14.06 -9.12
C ASP A 172 -6.37 12.73 -8.36
N ALA A 173 -6.94 12.65 -7.18
CA ALA A 173 -7.06 11.41 -6.41
C ALA A 173 -8.10 10.46 -7.04
N GLY A 174 -8.05 9.20 -6.62
CA GLY A 174 -8.99 8.19 -7.10
C GLY A 174 -8.64 6.79 -6.60
N TYR A 175 -8.88 5.77 -7.43
CA TYR A 175 -8.58 4.39 -7.07
C TYR A 175 -8.32 3.53 -8.32
N MET A 176 -7.62 2.40 -8.11
CA MET A 176 -7.54 1.31 -9.10
C MET A 176 -8.72 0.36 -8.89
N ASP A 177 -9.38 -0.05 -9.96
CA ASP A 177 -10.59 -0.88 -9.89
C ASP A 177 -10.32 -2.32 -9.44
N ASP A 178 -9.17 -2.89 -9.81
CA ASP A 178 -8.78 -4.24 -9.45
C ASP A 178 -7.32 -4.29 -8.96
N PRO A 179 -7.09 -4.32 -7.63
CA PRO A 179 -5.73 -4.34 -7.07
C PRO A 179 -4.96 -5.63 -7.39
N ARG A 180 -5.66 -6.76 -7.52
CA ARG A 180 -5.02 -8.02 -7.89
C ARG A 180 -4.61 -8.01 -9.35
N LEU A 181 -5.48 -7.56 -10.24
CA LEU A 181 -5.14 -7.41 -11.66
C LEU A 181 -3.95 -6.46 -11.86
N ALA A 182 -3.83 -5.40 -11.05
CA ALA A 182 -2.67 -4.52 -11.10
C ALA A 182 -1.35 -5.26 -10.78
N ALA A 183 -1.35 -6.16 -9.77
CA ALA A 183 -0.20 -6.99 -9.48
C ALA A 183 0.07 -8.03 -10.58
N ASP A 184 -0.97 -8.64 -11.15
CA ASP A 184 -0.85 -9.55 -12.31
C ASP A 184 -0.28 -8.81 -13.53
N ASN A 185 -0.66 -7.56 -13.78
CA ASN A 185 -0.11 -6.73 -14.86
C ASN A 185 1.39 -6.45 -14.68
N LEU A 186 1.83 -6.12 -13.47
CA LEU A 186 3.26 -5.95 -13.15
C LEU A 186 4.03 -7.25 -13.35
N ALA A 187 3.49 -8.37 -12.87
CA ALA A 187 4.12 -9.69 -13.04
C ALA A 187 4.22 -10.08 -14.52
N GLU A 188 3.19 -9.79 -15.34
CA GLU A 188 3.22 -10.03 -16.79
C GLU A 188 4.24 -9.11 -17.48
N ALA A 189 4.31 -7.84 -17.09
CA ALA A 189 5.32 -6.91 -17.62
C ALA A 189 6.75 -7.38 -17.29
N ALA A 190 6.99 -7.83 -16.04
CA ALA A 190 8.25 -8.42 -15.62
C ALA A 190 8.59 -9.69 -16.44
N ARG A 191 7.62 -10.59 -16.65
CA ARG A 191 7.76 -11.80 -17.46
C ARG A 191 8.15 -11.48 -18.91
N ARG A 192 7.53 -10.47 -19.52
CA ARG A 192 7.88 -10.02 -20.89
C ARG A 192 9.29 -9.43 -20.97
N ARG A 193 9.86 -9.00 -19.83
CA ARG A 193 11.26 -8.56 -19.70
C ARG A 193 12.22 -9.70 -19.33
N GLY A 194 11.73 -10.94 -19.24
CA GLY A 194 12.54 -12.11 -18.97
C GLY A 194 12.53 -12.61 -17.52
N ALA A 195 11.85 -11.94 -16.61
CA ALA A 195 11.69 -12.41 -15.24
C ALA A 195 10.95 -13.76 -15.20
N ARG A 196 11.38 -14.63 -14.30
CA ARG A 196 10.79 -15.94 -14.04
C ARG A 196 10.09 -15.92 -12.69
N THR A 197 8.87 -16.45 -12.61
CA THR A 197 8.14 -16.53 -11.35
C THR A 197 7.85 -17.98 -11.00
N VAL A 198 8.10 -18.36 -9.75
CA VAL A 198 7.74 -19.66 -9.19
C VAL A 198 6.73 -19.43 -8.06
N TYR A 199 5.49 -19.80 -8.33
CA TYR A 199 4.40 -19.81 -7.34
C TYR A 199 4.42 -21.11 -6.52
N ARG A 200 3.75 -21.10 -5.37
CA ARG A 200 3.75 -22.20 -4.39
C ARG A 200 5.16 -22.58 -3.97
N ALA A 201 6.02 -21.59 -3.88
CA ALA A 201 7.44 -21.70 -3.55
C ALA A 201 7.70 -20.96 -2.23
N GLU A 202 7.40 -21.60 -1.14
CA GLU A 202 7.65 -21.05 0.20
C GLU A 202 9.14 -21.15 0.52
N VAL A 203 9.75 -20.01 0.86
CA VAL A 203 11.13 -19.94 1.35
C VAL A 203 11.15 -20.31 2.82
N VAL A 204 11.92 -21.33 3.17
CA VAL A 204 12.03 -21.88 4.53
C VAL A 204 13.45 -21.80 5.12
N ALA A 205 14.43 -21.43 4.31
CA ALA A 205 15.80 -21.18 4.73
C ALA A 205 16.44 -20.10 3.86
N ALA A 206 17.35 -19.33 4.44
CA ALA A 206 18.12 -18.32 3.72
C ALA A 206 19.52 -18.23 4.32
N ASP A 207 20.54 -18.57 3.54
CA ASP A 207 21.93 -18.56 3.93
C ASP A 207 22.76 -17.78 2.92
N ARG A 208 23.83 -17.11 3.37
CA ARG A 208 24.79 -16.47 2.47
C ARG A 208 26.07 -17.30 2.40
N VAL A 209 26.35 -17.83 1.21
CA VAL A 209 27.50 -18.73 0.99
C VAL A 209 28.34 -18.21 -0.19
N GLY A 210 29.61 -17.89 0.07
CA GLY A 210 30.52 -17.43 -0.99
C GLY A 210 30.10 -16.11 -1.66
N GLY A 211 29.42 -15.24 -0.94
CA GLY A 211 28.93 -13.95 -1.47
C GLY A 211 27.57 -14.03 -2.17
N VAL A 212 26.98 -15.22 -2.27
CA VAL A 212 25.68 -15.47 -2.92
C VAL A 212 24.66 -15.90 -1.87
N TRP A 213 23.45 -15.42 -1.95
CA TRP A 213 22.32 -15.87 -1.14
C TRP A 213 21.77 -17.18 -1.71
N ARG A 214 21.60 -18.17 -0.84
CA ARG A 214 20.94 -19.45 -1.14
C ARG A 214 19.66 -19.55 -0.35
N LEU A 215 18.53 -19.61 -1.06
CA LEU A 215 17.20 -19.75 -0.47
C LEU A 215 16.72 -21.20 -0.64
N GLY A 216 16.42 -21.86 0.48
CA GLY A 216 15.81 -23.19 0.50
C GLY A 216 14.30 -23.09 0.41
N LEU A 217 13.68 -23.91 -0.45
CA LEU A 217 12.23 -23.96 -0.65
C LEU A 217 11.63 -25.16 0.09
N ALA A 218 10.38 -25.02 0.54
CA ALA A 218 9.66 -26.09 1.27
C ALA A 218 9.54 -27.41 0.48
N ASP A 219 9.61 -27.37 -0.85
CA ASP A 219 9.56 -28.55 -1.72
C ASP A 219 10.93 -29.21 -1.97
N GLY A 220 11.99 -28.72 -1.31
CA GLY A 220 13.35 -29.25 -1.41
C GLY A 220 14.20 -28.65 -2.53
N ARG A 221 13.66 -27.78 -3.38
CA ARG A 221 14.45 -27.01 -4.35
C ARG A 221 15.23 -25.89 -3.62
N SER A 222 16.18 -25.28 -4.32
CA SER A 222 16.86 -24.08 -3.86
C SER A 222 16.96 -23.04 -4.98
N ALA A 223 17.15 -21.78 -4.58
CA ALA A 223 17.41 -20.67 -5.50
C ALA A 223 18.63 -19.88 -5.03
N GLU A 224 19.44 -19.37 -5.97
CA GLU A 224 20.67 -18.64 -5.67
C GLU A 224 20.74 -17.33 -6.46
N ALA A 225 21.11 -16.24 -5.77
CA ALA A 225 21.41 -14.96 -6.39
C ALA A 225 22.34 -14.11 -5.52
N PRO A 226 23.14 -13.20 -6.10
CA PRO A 226 23.88 -12.19 -5.33
C PRO A 226 22.97 -11.16 -4.67
N VAL A 227 21.78 -10.91 -5.25
CA VAL A 227 20.80 -9.94 -4.75
C VAL A 227 19.50 -10.63 -4.35
N VAL A 228 19.03 -10.32 -3.14
CA VAL A 228 17.70 -10.73 -2.63
C VAL A 228 16.92 -9.50 -2.20
N VAL A 229 15.68 -9.38 -2.64
CA VAL A 229 14.75 -8.36 -2.18
C VAL A 229 13.60 -9.02 -1.43
N ASN A 230 13.48 -8.70 -0.14
CA ASN A 230 12.34 -9.10 0.68
C ASN A 230 11.15 -8.16 0.43
N ALA A 231 10.15 -8.63 -0.29
CA ALA A 231 8.88 -7.96 -0.55
C ALA A 231 7.70 -8.85 -0.12
N ALA A 232 7.89 -9.64 0.94
CA ALA A 232 6.95 -10.65 1.40
C ALA A 232 5.76 -10.07 2.20
N GLY A 233 5.59 -8.74 2.24
CA GLY A 233 4.50 -8.05 2.94
C GLY A 233 4.45 -8.46 4.42
N PRO A 234 3.29 -8.90 4.95
CA PRO A 234 3.18 -9.26 6.37
C PRO A 234 4.14 -10.36 6.83
N TRP A 235 4.67 -11.19 5.94
CA TRP A 235 5.65 -12.24 6.23
C TRP A 235 7.10 -11.74 6.21
N SER A 236 7.34 -10.47 5.87
CA SER A 236 8.70 -9.92 5.74
C SER A 236 9.53 -10.04 7.01
N GLY A 237 8.94 -9.79 8.18
CA GLY A 237 9.64 -9.99 9.45
C GLY A 237 10.06 -11.45 9.70
N GLY A 238 9.25 -12.41 9.26
CA GLY A 238 9.58 -13.83 9.30
C GLY A 238 10.75 -14.17 8.38
N PHE A 239 10.72 -13.67 7.15
CA PHE A 239 11.79 -13.89 6.19
C PHE A 239 13.11 -13.19 6.61
N ASN A 240 13.05 -11.98 7.17
CA ASN A 240 14.22 -11.33 7.74
C ASN A 240 14.88 -12.21 8.83
N ARG A 241 14.10 -12.80 9.74
CA ARG A 241 14.65 -13.71 10.76
C ARG A 241 15.30 -14.96 10.16
N LEU A 242 14.73 -15.54 9.10
CA LEU A 242 15.35 -16.67 8.37
C LEU A 242 16.70 -16.28 7.77
N ALA A 243 16.84 -15.05 7.30
CA ALA A 243 18.07 -14.52 6.70
C ALA A 243 19.05 -13.95 7.75
N GLY A 244 18.68 -13.89 9.02
CA GLY A 244 19.52 -13.29 10.09
C GLY A 244 19.71 -11.78 9.92
N VAL A 245 18.70 -11.07 9.37
CA VAL A 245 18.72 -9.61 9.17
C VAL A 245 17.61 -8.92 9.95
N GLY A 246 17.75 -7.62 10.20
CA GLY A 246 16.71 -6.79 10.80
C GLY A 246 16.97 -6.40 12.26
N GLU A 247 18.03 -6.91 12.90
CA GLU A 247 18.41 -6.50 14.26
C GLU A 247 18.88 -5.04 14.32
N GLU A 248 19.40 -4.52 13.20
CA GLU A 248 19.87 -3.15 13.05
C GLU A 248 18.76 -2.13 12.75
N PHE A 249 17.52 -2.58 12.53
CA PHE A 249 16.41 -1.68 12.20
C PHE A 249 16.00 -0.85 13.42
N THR A 250 15.87 0.47 13.23
CA THR A 250 15.29 1.38 14.24
C THR A 250 13.77 1.43 14.16
N ILE A 251 13.19 0.93 13.07
CA ILE A 251 11.75 0.88 12.82
C ILE A 251 11.28 -0.58 12.92
N GLY A 252 10.41 -0.85 13.87
CA GLY A 252 9.76 -2.16 14.00
C GLY A 252 8.62 -2.31 12.98
N VAL A 253 8.37 -3.56 12.56
CA VAL A 253 7.25 -3.89 11.66
C VAL A 253 6.47 -5.06 12.24
N ARG A 254 5.14 -4.90 12.36
CA ARG A 254 4.25 -5.90 12.93
C ARG A 254 3.03 -6.16 12.06
N PRO A 255 2.54 -7.41 11.97
CA PRO A 255 1.32 -7.71 11.23
C PRO A 255 0.07 -7.27 12.03
N LEU A 256 -0.87 -6.62 11.33
CA LEU A 256 -2.14 -6.13 11.86
C LEU A 256 -3.28 -6.65 10.97
N ARG A 257 -4.27 -7.32 11.58
CA ARG A 257 -5.48 -7.75 10.87
C ARG A 257 -6.38 -6.55 10.61
N GLN A 258 -6.88 -6.44 9.37
CA GLN A 258 -7.80 -5.40 8.94
C GLN A 258 -8.96 -5.94 8.12
N GLU A 259 -10.08 -5.24 8.17
CA GLU A 259 -11.27 -5.54 7.39
C GLU A 259 -11.68 -4.34 6.54
N VAL A 260 -12.09 -4.63 5.30
CA VAL A 260 -12.68 -3.65 4.39
C VAL A 260 -14.02 -4.19 3.95
N HIS A 261 -15.05 -3.39 4.07
CA HIS A 261 -16.42 -3.79 3.83
C HIS A 261 -16.94 -3.23 2.50
N GLN A 262 -17.89 -3.98 1.92
CA GLN A 262 -18.56 -3.56 0.70
C GLN A 262 -20.06 -3.42 0.99
N VAL A 263 -20.61 -2.25 0.61
CA VAL A 263 -22.03 -1.93 0.69
C VAL A 263 -22.51 -1.36 -0.65
N THR A 264 -23.79 -1.05 -0.77
CA THR A 264 -24.33 -0.37 -1.95
C THR A 264 -24.05 1.12 -1.88
N GLN A 265 -23.59 1.71 -2.97
CA GLN A 265 -23.38 3.15 -3.09
C GLN A 265 -24.66 3.92 -2.78
N PRO A 266 -24.57 5.07 -2.05
CA PRO A 266 -25.71 5.96 -1.85
C PRO A 266 -26.30 6.44 -3.18
N ALA A 267 -27.63 6.49 -3.28
CA ALA A 267 -28.29 6.95 -4.48
C ALA A 267 -27.87 8.41 -4.80
N GLY A 268 -27.50 8.67 -6.04
CA GLY A 268 -27.09 10.01 -6.49
C GLY A 268 -25.63 10.39 -6.16
N TYR A 269 -24.84 9.53 -5.54
CA TYR A 269 -23.43 9.81 -5.20
C TYR A 269 -22.48 9.76 -6.41
N GLY A 270 -22.98 9.81 -7.60
CA GLY A 270 -22.26 9.71 -8.86
C GLY A 270 -22.76 8.54 -9.71
N THR A 271 -22.16 8.37 -10.87
CA THR A 271 -22.44 7.27 -11.81
C THR A 271 -21.15 6.48 -12.04
N ASP A 272 -21.24 5.37 -12.78
CA ASP A 272 -20.06 4.60 -13.18
C ASP A 272 -19.11 5.43 -14.07
N GLU A 273 -19.66 6.36 -14.88
CA GLU A 273 -18.89 7.26 -15.76
C GLU A 273 -18.31 8.47 -15.02
N ALA A 274 -18.97 8.92 -13.95
CA ALA A 274 -18.57 10.06 -13.13
C ALA A 274 -18.77 9.74 -11.64
N PRO A 275 -17.97 8.86 -11.07
CA PRO A 275 -18.10 8.48 -9.67
C PRO A 275 -17.79 9.68 -8.74
N GLY A 276 -18.51 9.75 -7.62
CA GLY A 276 -18.26 10.76 -6.58
C GLY A 276 -16.90 10.56 -5.91
N PRO A 277 -16.42 11.55 -5.14
CA PRO A 277 -15.09 11.50 -4.54
C PRO A 277 -14.98 10.41 -3.47
N ALA A 278 -13.75 9.93 -3.24
CA ALA A 278 -13.44 9.22 -2.01
C ALA A 278 -13.54 10.19 -0.81
N VAL A 279 -13.93 9.68 0.35
CA VAL A 279 -13.99 10.47 1.59
C VAL A 279 -13.10 9.85 2.65
N PHE A 280 -12.20 10.65 3.21
CA PHE A 280 -11.32 10.27 4.31
C PHE A 280 -11.77 11.02 5.56
N ASP A 281 -12.29 10.28 6.51
CA ASP A 281 -13.01 10.78 7.67
C ASP A 281 -12.38 10.28 8.97
N ILE A 282 -11.32 10.96 9.40
CA ILE A 282 -10.71 10.70 10.71
C ILE A 282 -11.66 11.12 11.84
N ASP A 283 -12.55 12.10 11.61
CA ASP A 283 -13.51 12.58 12.61
C ASP A 283 -14.44 11.47 13.13
N LEU A 284 -14.88 10.58 12.24
CA LEU A 284 -15.67 9.39 12.58
C LEU A 284 -14.86 8.09 12.60
N GLY A 285 -13.61 8.10 12.14
CA GLY A 285 -12.76 6.92 12.15
C GLY A 285 -12.99 5.96 10.98
N THR A 286 -13.34 6.48 9.81
CA THR A 286 -13.61 5.67 8.62
C THR A 286 -13.09 6.33 7.35
N TYR A 287 -12.87 5.55 6.30
CA TYR A 287 -12.73 6.07 4.95
C TYR A 287 -13.65 5.29 4.01
N MET A 288 -14.00 5.92 2.91
CA MET A 288 -14.89 5.30 1.94
C MET A 288 -14.61 5.78 0.52
N ARG A 289 -14.90 4.93 -0.45
CA ARG A 289 -14.74 5.23 -1.86
C ARG A 289 -15.77 4.51 -2.73
N PRO A 290 -16.09 5.06 -3.92
CA PRO A 290 -16.84 4.32 -4.92
C PRO A 290 -16.07 3.08 -5.38
N GLY A 291 -16.82 2.08 -5.85
CA GLY A 291 -16.32 0.88 -6.50
C GLY A 291 -17.10 0.59 -7.77
N PRO A 292 -16.69 -0.42 -8.56
CA PRO A 292 -17.37 -0.77 -9.79
C PRO A 292 -18.80 -1.25 -9.53
N ALA A 293 -19.68 -1.08 -10.52
CA ALA A 293 -21.06 -1.57 -10.53
C ALA A 293 -21.91 -1.10 -9.32
N GLY A 294 -21.73 0.15 -8.90
CA GLY A 294 -22.49 0.71 -7.77
C GLY A 294 -22.10 0.15 -6.40
N ALA A 295 -20.94 -0.45 -6.29
CA ALA A 295 -20.36 -0.82 -5.00
C ALA A 295 -19.82 0.41 -4.27
N TRP A 296 -19.79 0.32 -2.94
CA TRP A 296 -19.18 1.31 -2.06
C TRP A 296 -18.25 0.57 -1.09
N VAL A 297 -17.00 0.97 -1.04
CA VAL A 297 -15.98 0.36 -0.20
C VAL A 297 -15.81 1.20 1.06
N VAL A 298 -15.85 0.56 2.22
CA VAL A 298 -15.73 1.20 3.54
C VAL A 298 -14.62 0.52 4.33
N GLY A 299 -13.69 1.30 4.87
CA GLY A 299 -12.62 0.82 5.75
C GLY A 299 -12.46 1.70 6.98
N GLY A 300 -11.71 1.25 7.98
CA GLY A 300 -11.36 2.02 9.17
C GLY A 300 -10.14 2.91 8.95
N THR A 301 -10.05 3.99 9.73
CA THR A 301 -8.84 4.80 9.88
C THR A 301 -8.24 4.65 11.29
N GLU A 302 -8.38 3.45 11.83
CA GLU A 302 -7.84 3.04 13.14
C GLU A 302 -8.13 4.05 14.27
N PRO A 303 -9.41 4.40 14.53
CA PRO A 303 -9.75 5.32 15.59
C PRO A 303 -9.36 4.75 16.96
N GLU A 304 -8.93 5.59 17.89
CA GLU A 304 -8.47 5.16 19.22
C GLU A 304 -9.49 4.34 20.02
N CYS A 305 -10.78 4.51 19.72
CA CYS A 305 -11.84 3.74 20.35
C CYS A 305 -11.99 2.30 19.83
N ASP A 306 -11.29 1.94 18.75
CA ASP A 306 -11.28 0.58 18.20
C ASP A 306 -9.91 -0.07 18.49
N PRO A 307 -9.85 -1.21 19.17
CA PRO A 307 -8.58 -1.86 19.49
C PRO A 307 -7.92 -2.39 18.21
N PHE A 308 -6.60 -2.25 18.13
CA PHE A 308 -5.80 -2.92 17.10
C PHE A 308 -5.78 -4.44 17.31
N GLU A 309 -5.99 -5.18 16.25
CA GLU A 309 -5.88 -6.65 16.24
C GLU A 309 -4.49 -7.07 15.72
N TRP A 310 -3.47 -6.85 16.58
CA TRP A 310 -2.11 -7.26 16.29
C TRP A 310 -1.98 -8.78 16.25
N LEU A 311 -1.22 -9.29 15.30
CA LEU A 311 -1.00 -10.70 15.08
C LEU A 311 0.44 -11.09 15.46
N GLU A 312 0.61 -12.27 16.02
CA GLU A 312 1.94 -12.87 16.19
C GLU A 312 2.48 -13.43 14.87
N SER A 313 1.58 -13.95 14.02
CA SER A 313 1.88 -14.46 12.69
C SER A 313 0.78 -14.05 11.72
N PRO A 314 1.10 -13.72 10.47
CA PRO A 314 0.10 -13.50 9.43
C PRO A 314 -0.51 -14.81 8.89
N ASP A 315 0.01 -15.97 9.31
CA ASP A 315 -0.53 -17.27 8.90
C ASP A 315 -1.74 -17.66 9.76
N GLY A 316 -2.73 -18.33 9.14
CA GLY A 316 -3.92 -18.84 9.84
C GLY A 316 -4.94 -17.77 10.25
N VAL A 317 -4.83 -16.56 9.71
CA VAL A 317 -5.81 -15.49 9.96
C VAL A 317 -7.18 -15.88 9.41
N ASP A 318 -8.22 -15.68 10.22
CA ASP A 318 -9.60 -15.87 9.76
C ASP A 318 -9.91 -14.89 8.62
N ALA A 319 -10.24 -15.45 7.46
CA ALA A 319 -10.56 -14.71 6.25
C ALA A 319 -11.99 -14.15 6.23
N HIS A 320 -12.79 -14.38 7.27
CA HIS A 320 -14.16 -13.88 7.36
C HIS A 320 -14.19 -12.52 8.05
N VAL A 321 -14.97 -11.61 7.49
CA VAL A 321 -15.28 -10.33 8.14
C VAL A 321 -16.12 -10.57 9.41
N THR A 322 -15.85 -9.78 10.44
CA THR A 322 -16.58 -9.86 11.71
C THR A 322 -17.80 -8.94 11.69
N ARG A 323 -18.84 -9.34 12.42
CA ARG A 323 -20.04 -8.52 12.59
C ARG A 323 -19.71 -7.21 13.31
N GLU A 324 -18.86 -7.27 14.31
CA GLU A 324 -18.47 -6.12 15.13
C GLU A 324 -17.76 -5.05 14.31
N ARG A 325 -16.74 -5.42 13.51
CA ARG A 325 -16.02 -4.47 12.64
C ARG A 325 -16.90 -3.91 11.53
N TYR A 326 -17.72 -4.79 10.94
CA TYR A 326 -18.70 -4.36 9.94
C TYR A 326 -19.64 -3.29 10.51
N ASP A 327 -20.30 -3.57 11.64
CA ASP A 327 -21.24 -2.64 12.25
C ASP A 327 -20.55 -1.32 12.61
N ALA A 328 -19.33 -1.37 13.19
CA ALA A 328 -18.59 -0.16 13.54
C ALA A 328 -18.28 0.71 12.31
N GLN A 329 -17.64 0.14 11.30
CA GLN A 329 -17.18 0.90 10.14
C GLN A 329 -18.34 1.38 9.26
N VAL A 330 -19.33 0.53 8.98
CA VAL A 330 -20.44 0.89 8.08
C VAL A 330 -21.43 1.85 8.76
N THR A 331 -21.63 1.78 10.09
CA THR A 331 -22.46 2.74 10.82
C THR A 331 -21.79 4.12 10.85
N ARG A 332 -20.46 4.19 11.04
CA ARG A 332 -19.71 5.46 10.92
C ARG A 332 -19.83 6.06 9.52
N ALA A 333 -19.67 5.22 8.49
CA ALA A 333 -19.86 5.64 7.10
C ALA A 333 -21.28 6.14 6.85
N ALA A 334 -22.32 5.46 7.38
CA ALA A 334 -23.72 5.89 7.25
C ALA A 334 -24.01 7.21 8.01
N ARG A 335 -23.26 7.52 9.06
CA ARG A 335 -23.36 8.82 9.72
C ARG A 335 -22.80 9.96 8.86
N ARG A 336 -21.68 9.72 8.13
CA ARG A 336 -21.10 10.69 7.20
C ARG A 336 -21.88 10.79 5.89
N LEU A 337 -22.52 9.70 5.48
CA LEU A 337 -23.35 9.60 4.28
C LEU A 337 -24.76 9.15 4.69
N PRO A 338 -25.65 10.08 5.11
CA PRO A 338 -26.96 9.71 5.70
C PRO A 338 -27.86 8.86 4.80
N GLU A 339 -27.63 8.89 3.48
CA GLU A 339 -28.37 8.05 2.51
C GLU A 339 -27.76 6.68 2.30
N LEU A 340 -26.62 6.37 2.96
CA LEU A 340 -26.00 5.05 2.88
C LEU A 340 -26.90 4.02 3.57
N ARG A 341 -27.29 3.00 2.82
CA ARG A 341 -28.06 1.88 3.39
C ARG A 341 -27.10 0.85 3.94
N VAL A 342 -27.29 0.49 5.21
CA VAL A 342 -26.49 -0.55 5.90
C VAL A 342 -27.15 -1.93 5.66
N PRO A 343 -26.56 -2.81 4.86
CA PRO A 343 -27.07 -4.17 4.68
C PRO A 343 -27.00 -4.97 5.98
N ASN A 344 -27.96 -5.89 6.20
CA ASN A 344 -27.98 -6.75 7.38
C ASN A 344 -26.87 -7.82 7.35
N GLN A 345 -26.40 -8.19 6.17
CA GLN A 345 -25.36 -9.21 5.98
C GLN A 345 -24.01 -8.51 5.79
N PRO A 346 -23.02 -8.79 6.65
CA PRO A 346 -21.65 -8.34 6.43
C PRO A 346 -21.10 -8.86 5.10
N SER A 347 -20.47 -7.97 4.34
CA SER A 347 -19.77 -8.32 3.12
C SER A 347 -18.45 -7.54 3.07
N GLY A 348 -17.38 -8.18 2.66
CA GLY A 348 -16.07 -7.53 2.61
C GLY A 348 -14.94 -8.52 2.47
N VAL A 349 -13.74 -8.03 2.70
CA VAL A 349 -12.50 -8.80 2.65
C VAL A 349 -11.67 -8.55 3.91
N VAL A 350 -10.89 -9.57 4.28
CA VAL A 350 -9.90 -9.48 5.35
C VAL A 350 -8.51 -9.39 4.72
N GLY A 351 -7.70 -8.47 5.20
CA GLY A 351 -6.29 -8.34 4.84
C GLY A 351 -5.41 -8.25 6.08
N VAL A 352 -4.12 -8.42 5.87
CA VAL A 352 -3.12 -8.20 6.92
C VAL A 352 -2.19 -7.10 6.45
N TYR A 353 -2.06 -6.04 7.27
CA TYR A 353 -1.05 -5.01 7.05
C TYR A 353 0.28 -5.44 7.67
N ASP A 354 1.38 -5.02 7.09
CA ASP A 354 2.71 -5.00 7.68
C ASP A 354 2.99 -3.57 8.17
N VAL A 355 2.65 -3.29 9.43
CA VAL A 355 2.65 -1.92 9.96
C VAL A 355 4.01 -1.57 10.51
N ALA A 356 4.64 -0.51 9.95
CA ALA A 356 5.81 0.14 10.51
C ALA A 356 5.42 1.03 11.70
N ASP A 357 6.32 1.20 12.69
CA ASP A 357 6.04 1.98 13.91
C ASP A 357 5.55 3.40 13.63
N ASP A 358 6.00 3.99 12.52
CA ASP A 358 5.63 5.33 12.05
C ASP A 358 4.72 5.33 10.82
N TRP A 359 4.13 4.20 10.45
CA TRP A 359 3.27 4.03 9.27
C TRP A 359 3.91 4.42 7.93
N THR A 360 5.22 4.66 7.90
CA THR A 360 6.01 4.95 6.70
C THR A 360 6.71 3.67 6.23
N PRO A 361 6.74 3.34 4.93
CA PRO A 361 7.36 2.10 4.45
C PRO A 361 8.88 2.12 4.61
N ILE A 362 9.46 0.93 4.53
CA ILE A 362 10.91 0.73 4.47
C ILE A 362 11.25 0.23 3.06
N TYR A 363 12.00 1.03 2.31
CA TYR A 363 12.58 0.70 1.00
C TYR A 363 14.08 0.93 1.11
N ASP A 364 14.86 -0.13 1.40
CA ASP A 364 16.25 0.05 1.81
C ASP A 364 17.10 -1.18 1.52
N ARG A 365 18.42 -1.00 1.63
CA ARG A 365 19.37 -2.09 1.84
C ARG A 365 19.29 -2.59 3.28
N THR A 366 20.04 -3.65 3.61
CA THR A 366 20.32 -4.07 5.01
C THR A 366 21.83 -4.08 5.26
N ASP A 367 22.24 -4.34 6.49
CA ASP A 367 23.67 -4.52 6.81
C ASP A 367 24.25 -5.83 6.23
N ALA A 368 23.39 -6.75 5.77
CA ALA A 368 23.79 -7.93 5.04
C ALA A 368 23.94 -7.61 3.55
N ASP A 369 25.16 -7.70 3.00
CA ASP A 369 25.41 -7.40 1.59
C ASP A 369 24.48 -8.17 0.66
N GLY A 370 23.92 -7.48 -0.33
CA GLY A 370 23.03 -8.04 -1.33
C GLY A 370 21.64 -8.37 -0.82
N PHE A 371 21.27 -8.03 0.44
CA PHE A 371 19.92 -8.19 0.95
C PHE A 371 19.22 -6.82 1.10
N TYR A 372 18.07 -6.70 0.46
CA TYR A 372 17.27 -5.48 0.41
C TYR A 372 15.85 -5.76 0.92
N VAL A 373 15.15 -4.73 1.36
CA VAL A 373 13.80 -4.83 1.91
C VAL A 373 12.83 -3.82 1.27
N ALA A 374 11.61 -4.28 1.02
CA ALA A 374 10.46 -3.48 0.65
C ALA A 374 9.29 -3.92 1.53
N MET A 375 9.18 -3.36 2.74
CA MET A 375 8.29 -3.81 3.79
C MET A 375 7.74 -2.65 4.63
N GLY A 376 6.93 -2.94 5.63
CA GLY A 376 6.33 -1.90 6.48
C GLY A 376 5.33 -1.02 5.72
N THR A 377 4.58 -1.61 4.79
CA THR A 377 3.70 -0.88 3.86
C THR A 377 2.48 -0.28 4.53
N SER A 378 2.20 -0.64 5.78
CA SER A 378 1.19 -0.05 6.67
C SER A 378 -0.20 0.11 6.03
N GLY A 379 -0.55 -0.76 5.06
CA GLY A 379 -1.81 -0.72 4.33
C GLY A 379 -1.98 0.48 3.37
N ASN A 380 -1.00 1.36 3.27
CA ASN A 380 -1.13 2.61 2.52
C ASN A 380 -0.18 2.73 1.30
N GLN A 381 0.53 1.66 0.92
CA GLN A 381 1.55 1.71 -0.14
C GLN A 381 1.15 1.09 -1.48
N PHE A 382 -0.08 0.58 -1.64
CA PHE A 382 -0.54 0.10 -2.95
C PHE A 382 -0.30 1.15 -4.06
N LYS A 383 -0.68 2.41 -3.80
CA LYS A 383 -0.53 3.53 -4.75
C LYS A 383 0.91 3.80 -5.15
N ASN A 384 1.86 3.50 -4.26
CA ASN A 384 3.28 3.77 -4.46
C ASN A 384 4.03 2.57 -5.07
N ALA A 385 3.35 1.45 -5.35
CA ALA A 385 3.99 0.24 -5.84
C ALA A 385 4.88 0.46 -7.10
N PRO A 386 4.44 1.15 -8.15
CA PRO A 386 5.27 1.33 -9.35
C PRO A 386 6.58 2.06 -9.03
N ILE A 387 6.52 3.11 -8.21
CA ILE A 387 7.71 3.89 -7.86
C ILE A 387 8.57 3.18 -6.81
N ALA A 388 8.00 2.38 -5.91
CA ALA A 388 8.75 1.55 -4.96
C ALA A 388 9.68 0.57 -5.70
N GLY A 389 9.21 -0.02 -6.82
CA GLY A 389 10.05 -0.81 -7.71
C GLY A 389 11.27 -0.05 -8.22
N ARG A 390 11.07 1.21 -8.67
CA ARG A 390 12.15 2.08 -9.13
C ARG A 390 13.12 2.47 -8.01
N PHE A 391 12.61 2.74 -6.81
CA PHE A 391 13.44 3.03 -5.65
C PHE A 391 14.38 1.88 -5.34
N LEU A 392 13.85 0.67 -5.24
CA LEU A 392 14.67 -0.52 -4.99
C LEU A 392 15.69 -0.77 -6.11
N ALA A 393 15.30 -0.63 -7.38
CA ALA A 393 16.22 -0.78 -8.50
C ALA A 393 17.34 0.27 -8.46
N ALA A 394 17.03 1.53 -8.09
CA ALA A 394 18.02 2.60 -7.94
C ALA A 394 18.98 2.32 -6.78
N ILE A 395 18.46 1.92 -5.61
CA ILE A 395 19.29 1.59 -4.43
C ILE A 395 20.20 0.39 -4.74
N VAL A 396 19.66 -0.70 -5.33
CA VAL A 396 20.44 -1.88 -5.70
C VAL A 396 21.59 -1.50 -6.63
N SER A 397 21.31 -0.72 -7.69
CA SER A 397 22.33 -0.31 -8.66
C SER A 397 23.40 0.58 -8.02
N ALA A 398 23.01 1.58 -7.22
CA ALA A 398 23.94 2.47 -6.54
C ALA A 398 24.87 1.71 -5.57
N VAL A 399 24.30 0.79 -4.77
CA VAL A 399 25.07 -0.01 -3.80
C VAL A 399 26.05 -0.94 -4.52
N GLU A 400 25.68 -1.56 -5.63
CA GLU A 400 26.59 -2.40 -6.43
C GLU A 400 27.71 -1.58 -7.08
N GLU A 401 27.48 -0.30 -7.38
CA GLU A 401 28.51 0.66 -7.85
C GLU A 401 29.41 1.16 -6.72
N GLY A 402 29.16 0.71 -5.47
CA GLY A 402 29.96 1.06 -4.31
C GLY A 402 29.50 2.31 -3.54
N HIS A 403 28.28 2.81 -3.83
CA HIS A 403 27.68 3.92 -3.11
C HIS A 403 27.23 3.49 -1.70
N ASP A 404 27.57 4.28 -0.70
CA ASP A 404 27.16 4.06 0.69
C ASP A 404 25.81 4.75 0.94
N HIS A 405 24.72 4.03 0.68
CA HIS A 405 23.36 4.54 0.87
C HIS A 405 23.02 4.89 2.32
N ASP A 406 23.71 4.29 3.32
CA ASP A 406 23.49 4.62 4.73
C ASP A 406 24.12 5.96 5.10
N ALA A 407 25.28 6.29 4.52
CA ALA A 407 25.98 7.55 4.79
C ALA A 407 25.49 8.71 3.90
N ASP A 408 25.11 8.40 2.67
CA ASP A 408 24.64 9.35 1.66
C ASP A 408 23.43 8.74 0.91
N PRO A 409 22.20 8.95 1.41
CA PRO A 409 21.03 8.34 0.81
C PRO A 409 20.83 8.71 -0.67
N VAL A 410 20.49 7.71 -1.48
CA VAL A 410 20.17 7.89 -2.89
C VAL A 410 19.02 8.88 -3.03
N THR A 411 19.20 9.91 -3.86
CA THR A 411 18.13 10.81 -4.26
C THR A 411 17.53 10.33 -5.58
N TYR A 412 16.23 10.01 -5.58
CA TYR A 412 15.51 9.69 -6.80
C TYR A 412 14.92 10.97 -7.42
N VAL A 413 15.04 11.11 -8.73
CA VAL A 413 14.40 12.22 -9.49
C VAL A 413 13.22 11.66 -10.26
N GLY A 414 12.01 12.15 -9.96
CA GLY A 414 10.79 11.75 -10.63
C GLY A 414 10.85 11.97 -12.14
N GLU A 415 10.53 10.96 -12.93
CA GLU A 415 10.56 11.07 -14.41
C GLU A 415 9.42 11.94 -14.94
N HIS A 416 8.27 11.97 -14.25
CA HIS A 416 7.10 12.74 -14.64
C HIS A 416 7.08 14.14 -14.01
N THR A 417 7.55 14.26 -12.77
CA THR A 417 7.43 15.50 -11.99
C THR A 417 8.73 16.29 -11.92
N GLY A 418 9.88 15.65 -12.12
CA GLY A 418 11.20 16.24 -11.89
C GLY A 418 11.52 16.48 -10.41
N LEU A 419 10.66 16.06 -9.49
CA LEU A 419 10.87 16.25 -8.05
C LEU A 419 11.99 15.35 -7.55
N LYS A 420 12.75 15.87 -6.61
CA LYS A 420 13.77 15.12 -5.89
C LYS A 420 13.13 14.48 -4.67
N ILE A 421 13.30 13.18 -4.53
CA ILE A 421 12.81 12.38 -3.42
C ILE A 421 14.03 11.78 -2.71
N ASP A 422 14.20 12.11 -1.44
CA ASP A 422 15.26 11.55 -0.61
C ASP A 422 14.84 10.13 -0.15
N LEU A 423 15.55 9.09 -0.62
CA LEU A 423 15.26 7.73 -0.24
C LEU A 423 15.67 7.41 1.20
N GLY A 424 16.45 8.27 1.84
CA GLY A 424 16.72 8.21 3.29
C GLY A 424 15.46 8.34 4.14
N ALA A 425 14.41 9.00 3.62
CA ALA A 425 13.09 9.06 4.26
C ALA A 425 12.44 7.67 4.44
N PHE A 426 12.88 6.67 3.68
CA PHE A 426 12.39 5.29 3.72
C PHE A 426 13.43 4.31 4.31
N SER A 427 14.50 4.84 4.91
CA SER A 427 15.57 4.02 5.50
C SER A 427 15.09 3.24 6.71
N ARG A 428 15.60 2.02 6.86
CA ARG A 428 15.42 1.18 8.04
C ARG A 428 16.04 1.80 9.31
N LYS A 429 17.00 2.72 9.16
CA LYS A 429 17.73 3.41 10.24
C LYS A 429 17.23 4.84 10.50
N ARG A 430 16.13 5.25 9.88
CA ARG A 430 15.53 6.58 10.12
C ARG A 430 15.01 6.71 11.56
N PRO A 431 14.95 7.91 12.13
CA PRO A 431 14.17 8.14 13.33
C PRO A 431 12.69 7.92 13.08
N VAL A 432 11.96 7.48 14.10
CA VAL A 432 10.50 7.37 14.04
C VAL A 432 9.89 8.72 13.70
N ASN A 433 9.05 8.78 12.67
CA ASN A 433 8.35 10.01 12.29
C ASN A 433 7.16 10.26 13.23
N GLU A 434 7.32 11.19 14.18
CA GLU A 434 6.30 11.54 15.16
C GLU A 434 5.15 12.39 14.58
N SER A 435 5.28 12.87 13.34
CA SER A 435 4.26 13.71 12.68
C SER A 435 3.19 12.91 11.93
N THR A 436 3.28 11.59 11.89
CA THR A 436 2.25 10.74 11.27
C THR A 436 0.97 10.71 12.11
N THR A 437 -0.16 10.46 11.45
CA THR A 437 -1.43 10.24 12.14
C THR A 437 -1.48 8.91 12.91
N ARG A 438 -0.48 8.04 12.72
CA ARG A 438 -0.44 6.64 13.20
C ARG A 438 -1.66 5.83 12.75
N THR A 439 -2.15 6.12 11.56
CA THR A 439 -3.28 5.44 10.92
C THR A 439 -2.91 5.06 9.48
N VAL A 440 -3.80 4.33 8.79
CA VAL A 440 -3.64 4.00 7.36
C VAL A 440 -3.49 5.27 6.49
N LEU A 441 -3.79 6.45 7.03
CA LEU A 441 -3.63 7.71 6.32
C LEU A 441 -2.20 8.27 6.35
N GLY A 442 -1.29 7.74 7.18
CA GLY A 442 0.15 8.07 7.21
C GLY A 442 0.53 9.30 7.97
#